data_674d2662b6ba4197c6a48191ef8fd70f
#
_entry.id   674d2662b6ba4197c6a48191ef8fd70f
#
_cell.length_a   1.000
_cell.length_b   1.000
_cell.length_c   1.000
_cell.angle_alpha   90.00
_cell.angle_beta   90.00
_cell.angle_gamma   90.00
#
_symmetry.space_group_name_H-M   'P 1'
#
loop_
_entity.id
_entity.type
_entity.pdbx_description
1 polymer ?
#
loop_
_entity_poly.entity_id
_entity_poly.type
_entity_poly.pdbx_seq_one_letter_code
_entity_poly.pdbx_strand_id
1 'polypeptide(L)'
;KLRLSWGMTGSMAGVSNYAPLSLISAGGASYNGSAGFQISQDARALTWEKASQFNIGFDIEMFQSRLTLNVDMFYQKTTDLLFKKPVNASTGYTTLQSNIGSLENKGLELALNGKILTGKFKWDLGGNISFVKNKLLSLIEGSEMYVVPSSGSNLLGGSMHALINGEPISTFYMLKMEGIYQRDDEVPAKLYAKGVRAGDVRYFDYNEDGDITDADRVNVGKAIPDFYGGITSNFSYKGFDLSLFGQFSVGGKVMAAWRGVNGSEGTDHLGLALSNVKVGD
;
A
#
# COMPACT_ATOMS: atom_id res chain seq x y z
N LYS A 1 -21.41 -20.23 -19.11
CA LYS A 1 -22.33 -19.33 -18.38
C LYS A 1 -21.74 -17.93 -18.35
N LEU A 2 -22.57 -16.90 -18.61
CA LEU A 2 -22.21 -15.49 -18.48
C LEU A 2 -22.82 -14.96 -17.18
N ARG A 3 -22.05 -14.21 -16.42
CA ARG A 3 -22.48 -13.50 -15.21
C ARG A 3 -22.22 -12.00 -15.40
N LEU A 4 -23.23 -11.20 -15.13
CA LEU A 4 -23.14 -9.74 -15.13
C LEU A 4 -23.72 -9.26 -13.80
N SER A 5 -23.03 -8.38 -13.13
CA SER A 5 -23.55 -7.75 -11.92
C SER A 5 -23.07 -6.31 -11.80
N TRP A 6 -23.94 -5.50 -11.25
CA TRP A 6 -23.64 -4.13 -10.84
C TRP A 6 -24.28 -3.87 -9.49
N GLY A 7 -23.59 -3.15 -8.64
CA GLY A 7 -24.08 -2.79 -7.32
C GLY A 7 -23.39 -1.56 -6.76
N MET A 8 -24.05 -0.93 -5.80
CA MET A 8 -23.50 0.18 -5.04
C MET A 8 -23.61 -0.14 -3.55
N THR A 9 -22.54 0.08 -2.81
CA THR A 9 -22.47 -0.09 -1.36
C THR A 9 -21.99 1.18 -0.71
N GLY A 10 -22.49 1.46 0.50
CA GLY A 10 -22.04 2.56 1.33
C GLY A 10 -21.23 2.04 2.52
N SER A 11 -20.22 2.79 2.94
CA SER A 11 -19.43 2.49 4.13
C SER A 11 -19.20 3.75 4.96
N MET A 12 -19.28 3.60 6.29
CA MET A 12 -18.89 4.61 7.27
C MET A 12 -17.74 4.06 8.15
N ALA A 13 -16.98 3.10 7.65
CA ALA A 13 -15.86 2.50 8.38
C ALA A 13 -14.85 3.58 8.80
N GLY A 14 -14.41 3.54 10.06
CA GLY A 14 -13.47 4.54 10.60
C GLY A 14 -14.13 5.81 11.15
N VAL A 15 -15.45 5.94 11.09
CA VAL A 15 -16.19 7.02 11.77
C VAL A 15 -16.78 6.47 13.07
N SER A 16 -16.51 7.16 14.18
CA SER A 16 -17.10 6.80 15.47
C SER A 16 -18.63 6.96 15.43
N ASN A 17 -19.36 6.06 16.11
CA ASN A 17 -20.80 6.16 16.28
C ASN A 17 -21.25 7.47 16.94
N TYR A 18 -20.34 8.11 17.68
CA TYR A 18 -20.55 9.39 18.35
C TYR A 18 -20.00 10.60 17.58
N ALA A 19 -19.46 10.39 16.38
CA ALA A 19 -18.90 11.47 15.56
C ALA A 19 -19.87 12.63 15.28
N PRO A 20 -21.19 12.42 15.12
CA PRO A 20 -22.13 13.53 14.95
C PRO A 20 -22.32 14.38 16.22
N LEU A 21 -21.85 13.91 17.37
CA LEU A 21 -21.96 14.62 18.63
C LEU A 21 -20.67 15.41 18.88
N SER A 22 -20.81 16.70 19.19
CA SER A 22 -19.68 17.51 19.65
C SER A 22 -19.30 17.11 21.06
N LEU A 23 -18.34 16.21 21.20
CA LEU A 23 -17.86 15.73 22.50
C LEU A 23 -16.81 16.70 23.06
N ILE A 24 -16.77 16.84 24.36
CA ILE A 24 -15.75 17.60 25.08
C ILE A 24 -14.77 16.62 25.72
N SER A 25 -13.48 16.77 25.41
CA SER A 25 -12.40 16.01 26.05
C SER A 25 -11.57 16.93 26.96
N ALA A 26 -11.26 16.46 28.16
CA ALA A 26 -10.34 17.13 29.06
C ALA A 26 -8.89 16.74 28.72
N GLY A 27 -7.96 17.67 28.83
CA GLY A 27 -6.51 17.41 28.69
C GLY A 27 -5.94 17.48 27.27
N GLY A 28 -6.75 17.71 26.23
CA GLY A 28 -6.29 17.87 24.86
C GLY A 28 -5.77 19.28 24.52
N ALA A 29 -6.02 20.26 25.34
CA ALA A 29 -5.57 21.64 25.19
C ALA A 29 -4.99 22.14 26.51
N SER A 30 -3.96 22.99 26.43
CA SER A 30 -3.45 23.71 27.59
C SER A 30 -3.24 25.16 27.25
N TYR A 31 -3.57 26.06 28.17
CA TYR A 31 -3.30 27.48 28.06
C TYR A 31 -2.58 27.94 29.33
N ASN A 32 -1.40 28.48 29.15
CA ASN A 32 -0.58 29.01 30.25
C ASN A 32 -0.40 28.01 31.41
N GLY A 33 -0.15 26.72 31.07
CA GLY A 33 0.07 25.65 32.05
C GLY A 33 -1.21 25.07 32.69
N SER A 34 -2.38 25.63 32.39
CA SER A 34 -3.68 25.11 32.88
C SER A 34 -4.28 24.16 31.85
N ALA A 35 -4.80 23.00 32.32
CA ALA A 35 -5.52 22.06 31.45
C ALA A 35 -6.79 22.71 30.92
N GLY A 36 -6.99 22.62 29.61
CA GLY A 36 -8.18 23.09 28.92
C GLY A 36 -9.08 21.94 28.44
N PHE A 37 -10.16 22.33 27.81
CA PHE A 37 -11.07 21.40 27.14
C PHE A 37 -10.94 21.55 25.63
N GLN A 38 -10.97 20.43 24.93
CA GLN A 38 -11.04 20.40 23.48
C GLN A 38 -12.39 19.87 23.05
N ILE A 39 -13.05 20.57 22.14
CA ILE A 39 -14.30 20.13 21.55
C ILE A 39 -13.94 19.23 20.34
N SER A 40 -14.58 18.08 20.21
CA SER A 40 -14.41 17.24 19.02
C SER A 40 -15.01 17.92 17.79
N GLN A 41 -14.48 17.56 16.62
CA GLN A 41 -15.03 18.02 15.36
C GLN A 41 -16.50 17.64 15.21
N ASP A 42 -17.30 18.57 14.69
CA ASP A 42 -18.67 18.29 14.26
C ASP A 42 -18.64 17.50 12.94
N ALA A 43 -19.08 16.26 12.99
CA ALA A 43 -19.09 15.34 11.85
C ALA A 43 -20.48 15.19 11.18
N ARG A 44 -21.44 16.10 11.48
CA ARG A 44 -22.81 16.03 10.91
C ARG A 44 -22.85 16.18 9.39
N ALA A 45 -21.84 16.80 8.80
CA ALA A 45 -21.73 16.96 7.35
C ALA A 45 -21.13 15.74 6.63
N LEU A 46 -20.65 14.71 7.38
CA LEU A 46 -20.06 13.52 6.78
C LEU A 46 -21.14 12.64 6.14
N THR A 47 -20.81 12.12 4.97
CA THR A 47 -21.62 11.15 4.24
C THR A 47 -20.87 9.83 4.10
N TRP A 48 -21.58 8.80 3.61
CA TRP A 48 -21.00 7.49 3.34
C TRP A 48 -19.99 7.54 2.21
N GLU A 49 -18.89 6.79 2.34
CA GLU A 49 -18.12 6.39 1.18
C GLU A 49 -19.01 5.54 0.27
N LYS A 50 -18.98 5.81 -1.02
CA LYS A 50 -19.80 5.12 -2.02
C LYS A 50 -18.93 4.30 -2.94
N ALA A 51 -19.05 2.98 -2.90
CA ALA A 51 -18.39 2.07 -3.80
C ALA A 51 -19.38 1.55 -4.84
N SER A 52 -19.19 1.90 -6.10
CA SER A 52 -19.91 1.35 -7.24
C SER A 52 -19.05 0.31 -7.92
N GLN A 53 -19.56 -0.90 -8.07
CA GLN A 53 -18.82 -2.03 -8.65
C GLN A 53 -19.60 -2.65 -9.79
N PHE A 54 -18.90 -2.94 -10.87
CA PHE A 54 -19.36 -3.67 -12.04
C PHE A 54 -18.51 -4.92 -12.23
N ASN A 55 -19.15 -6.08 -12.45
CA ASN A 55 -18.45 -7.34 -12.67
C ASN A 55 -18.99 -8.05 -13.92
N ILE A 56 -18.08 -8.67 -14.66
CA ILE A 56 -18.35 -9.58 -15.77
C ILE A 56 -17.64 -10.89 -15.49
N GLY A 57 -18.37 -12.00 -15.50
CA GLY A 57 -17.80 -13.32 -15.29
C GLY A 57 -18.19 -14.32 -16.38
N PHE A 58 -17.27 -15.19 -16.74
CA PHE A 58 -17.47 -16.30 -17.67
C PHE A 58 -17.10 -17.61 -16.97
N ASP A 59 -18.04 -18.54 -16.94
CA ASP A 59 -17.80 -19.91 -16.47
C ASP A 59 -17.87 -20.83 -17.69
N ILE A 60 -16.77 -21.47 -18.02
CA ILE A 60 -16.61 -22.31 -19.19
C ILE A 60 -16.26 -23.72 -18.72
N GLU A 61 -17.07 -24.69 -19.10
CA GLU A 61 -16.81 -26.11 -18.85
C GLU A 61 -16.63 -26.82 -20.17
N MET A 62 -15.58 -27.65 -20.25
CA MET A 62 -15.19 -28.36 -21.45
C MET A 62 -14.92 -29.83 -21.12
N PHE A 63 -15.04 -30.70 -22.14
CA PHE A 63 -14.70 -32.14 -22.03
C PHE A 63 -15.47 -32.85 -20.91
N GLN A 64 -16.77 -32.66 -20.83
CA GLN A 64 -17.63 -33.24 -19.79
C GLN A 64 -17.17 -32.83 -18.36
N SER A 65 -16.95 -31.56 -18.17
CA SER A 65 -16.47 -30.94 -16.91
C SER A 65 -15.10 -31.45 -16.44
N ARG A 66 -14.28 -31.96 -17.36
CA ARG A 66 -12.88 -32.30 -17.05
C ARG A 66 -11.99 -31.07 -17.01
N LEU A 67 -12.39 -30.01 -17.71
CA LEU A 67 -11.70 -28.73 -17.69
C LEU A 67 -12.69 -27.62 -17.41
N THR A 68 -12.45 -26.85 -16.36
CA THR A 68 -13.23 -25.67 -16.00
C THR A 68 -12.37 -24.43 -16.00
N LEU A 69 -12.84 -23.39 -16.67
CA LEU A 69 -12.20 -22.07 -16.70
C LEU A 69 -13.21 -21.03 -16.19
N ASN A 70 -12.81 -20.29 -15.16
CA ASN A 70 -13.51 -19.13 -14.66
C ASN A 70 -12.70 -17.88 -14.99
N VAL A 71 -13.35 -16.90 -15.55
CA VAL A 71 -12.78 -15.59 -15.87
C VAL A 71 -13.68 -14.54 -15.25
N ASP A 72 -13.15 -13.73 -14.37
CA ASP A 72 -13.85 -12.62 -13.74
C ASP A 72 -13.12 -11.32 -13.96
N MET A 73 -13.84 -10.31 -14.44
CA MET A 73 -13.35 -8.94 -14.59
C MET A 73 -14.17 -8.05 -13.69
N PHE A 74 -13.50 -7.17 -12.95
CA PHE A 74 -14.19 -6.20 -12.11
C PHE A 74 -13.64 -4.80 -12.30
N TYR A 75 -14.54 -3.85 -12.13
CA TYR A 75 -14.24 -2.43 -12.04
C TYR A 75 -15.01 -1.84 -10.86
N GLN A 76 -14.29 -1.25 -9.92
CA GLN A 76 -14.88 -0.59 -8.75
C GLN A 76 -14.36 0.84 -8.66
N LYS A 77 -15.28 1.78 -8.49
CA LYS A 77 -14.96 3.17 -8.17
C LYS A 77 -15.56 3.51 -6.81
N THR A 78 -14.70 3.98 -5.90
CA THR A 78 -15.11 4.50 -4.60
C THR A 78 -14.99 6.02 -4.61
N THR A 79 -16.03 6.71 -4.22
CA THR A 79 -16.09 8.18 -4.11
C THR A 79 -16.41 8.58 -2.68
N ASP A 80 -16.23 9.86 -2.39
CA ASP A 80 -16.53 10.43 -1.07
C ASP A 80 -15.71 9.75 0.04
N LEU A 81 -14.43 9.40 -0.24
CA LEU A 81 -13.55 8.73 0.73
C LEU A 81 -13.47 9.56 2.02
N LEU A 82 -13.61 8.88 3.15
CA LEU A 82 -13.48 9.47 4.48
C LEU A 82 -12.00 9.63 4.83
N PHE A 83 -11.52 10.84 4.77
CA PHE A 83 -10.11 11.16 4.97
C PHE A 83 -9.91 12.27 6.00
N LYS A 84 -8.82 12.20 6.79
CA LYS A 84 -8.42 13.25 7.73
C LYS A 84 -7.59 14.30 7.00
N LYS A 85 -8.26 15.36 6.56
CA LYS A 85 -7.63 16.51 5.92
C LYS A 85 -6.86 17.32 6.95
N PRO A 86 -5.57 17.66 6.72
CA PRO A 86 -4.85 18.60 7.55
C PRO A 86 -5.50 19.99 7.41
N VAL A 87 -5.62 20.70 8.51
CA VAL A 87 -6.17 22.06 8.55
C VAL A 87 -5.22 22.97 9.33
N ASN A 88 -5.37 24.28 9.11
CA ASN A 88 -4.58 25.26 9.84
C ASN A 88 -4.90 25.18 11.34
N ALA A 89 -3.87 25.15 12.19
CA ALA A 89 -4.00 25.08 13.64
C ALA A 89 -4.84 26.22 14.24
N SER A 90 -4.98 27.36 13.55
CA SER A 90 -5.88 28.45 13.95
C SER A 90 -7.35 28.07 14.06
N THR A 91 -7.76 26.95 13.43
CA THR A 91 -9.11 26.38 13.56
C THR A 91 -9.35 25.65 14.88
N GLY A 92 -8.31 25.44 15.69
CA GLY A 92 -8.34 24.63 16.90
C GLY A 92 -8.17 23.13 16.65
N TYR A 93 -7.97 22.73 15.41
CA TYR A 93 -7.75 21.32 15.00
C TYR A 93 -6.48 21.20 14.16
N THR A 94 -5.84 20.05 14.20
CA THR A 94 -4.73 19.71 13.29
C THR A 94 -5.22 18.99 12.04
N THR A 95 -6.33 18.26 12.18
CA THR A 95 -6.97 17.53 11.09
C THR A 95 -8.48 17.62 11.21
N LEU A 96 -9.15 17.57 10.08
CA LEU A 96 -10.61 17.57 9.95
C LEU A 96 -11.02 16.36 9.10
N GLN A 97 -11.95 15.52 9.61
CA GLN A 97 -12.48 14.43 8.82
C GLN A 97 -13.47 14.97 7.78
N SER A 98 -13.29 14.57 6.52
CA SER A 98 -14.09 15.05 5.39
C SER A 98 -14.26 13.96 4.36
N ASN A 99 -15.33 14.03 3.59
CA ASN A 99 -15.53 13.19 2.41
C ASN A 99 -14.79 13.82 1.22
N ILE A 100 -13.61 13.30 0.93
CA ILE A 100 -12.75 13.84 -0.13
C ILE A 100 -12.03 12.71 -0.83
N GLY A 101 -11.83 12.91 -2.13
CA GLY A 101 -11.09 11.96 -2.91
C GLY A 101 -11.92 10.81 -3.50
N SER A 102 -11.29 10.14 -4.43
CA SER A 102 -11.86 8.99 -5.10
C SER A 102 -10.79 7.99 -5.52
N LEU A 103 -11.17 6.73 -5.55
CA LEU A 103 -10.30 5.58 -5.77
C LEU A 103 -10.90 4.66 -6.83
N GLU A 104 -10.05 4.11 -7.66
CA GLU A 104 -10.40 3.09 -8.66
C GLU A 104 -9.66 1.78 -8.35
N ASN A 105 -10.41 0.67 -8.39
CA ASN A 105 -9.86 -0.68 -8.41
C ASN A 105 -10.40 -1.41 -9.63
N LYS A 106 -9.51 -2.07 -10.38
CA LYS A 106 -9.91 -2.92 -11.49
C LYS A 106 -9.01 -4.14 -11.56
N GLY A 107 -9.58 -5.23 -12.01
CA GLY A 107 -8.82 -6.47 -12.07
C GLY A 107 -9.40 -7.50 -13.01
N LEU A 108 -8.57 -8.50 -13.24
CA LEU A 108 -8.88 -9.71 -13.98
C LEU A 108 -8.45 -10.90 -13.11
N GLU A 109 -9.37 -11.82 -12.90
CA GLU A 109 -9.14 -13.06 -12.16
C GLU A 109 -9.40 -14.24 -13.08
N LEU A 110 -8.45 -15.17 -13.13
CA LEU A 110 -8.53 -16.39 -13.91
C LEU A 110 -8.36 -17.57 -12.98
N ALA A 111 -9.23 -18.55 -13.09
CA ALA A 111 -9.07 -19.85 -12.40
C ALA A 111 -9.29 -20.99 -13.40
N LEU A 112 -8.33 -21.89 -13.47
CA LEU A 112 -8.35 -23.05 -14.33
C LEU A 112 -8.23 -24.31 -13.47
N ASN A 113 -9.14 -25.28 -13.65
CA ASN A 113 -9.07 -26.56 -13.01
C ASN A 113 -9.26 -27.66 -14.04
N GLY A 114 -8.40 -28.68 -13.98
CA GLY A 114 -8.39 -29.78 -14.93
C GLY A 114 -8.19 -31.12 -14.27
N LYS A 115 -9.04 -32.08 -14.63
CA LYS A 115 -8.84 -33.51 -14.34
C LYS A 115 -7.97 -34.12 -15.44
N ILE A 116 -6.66 -34.10 -15.23
CA ILE A 116 -5.69 -34.53 -16.26
C ILE A 116 -5.76 -36.03 -16.47
N LEU A 117 -5.73 -36.79 -15.38
CA LEU A 117 -5.84 -38.26 -15.41
C LEU A 117 -7.00 -38.72 -14.51
N THR A 118 -7.85 -39.59 -15.03
CA THR A 118 -9.07 -40.04 -14.35
C THR A 118 -9.12 -41.58 -14.17
N GLY A 119 -8.02 -42.29 -14.45
CA GLY A 119 -7.91 -43.73 -14.32
C GLY A 119 -7.60 -44.21 -12.90
N LYS A 120 -6.86 -45.33 -12.79
CA LYS A 120 -6.37 -45.85 -11.50
C LYS A 120 -5.42 -44.87 -10.80
N PHE A 121 -4.63 -44.16 -11.58
CA PHE A 121 -3.89 -42.97 -11.15
C PHE A 121 -4.70 -41.75 -11.53
N LYS A 122 -5.05 -40.95 -10.56
CA LYS A 122 -5.78 -39.71 -10.75
C LYS A 122 -4.83 -38.53 -10.56
N TRP A 123 -4.97 -37.53 -11.42
CA TRP A 123 -4.23 -36.31 -11.32
C TRP A 123 -5.15 -35.10 -11.66
N ASP A 124 -5.36 -34.26 -10.65
CA ASP A 124 -6.09 -33.01 -10.78
C ASP A 124 -5.11 -31.86 -10.66
N LEU A 125 -5.15 -30.92 -11.60
CA LEU A 125 -4.33 -29.71 -11.63
C LEU A 125 -5.24 -28.50 -11.62
N GLY A 126 -5.03 -27.62 -10.66
CA GLY A 126 -5.72 -26.35 -10.55
C GLY A 126 -4.74 -25.18 -10.45
N GLY A 127 -5.16 -24.02 -10.91
CA GLY A 127 -4.39 -22.80 -10.75
C GLY A 127 -5.26 -21.57 -10.85
N ASN A 128 -4.85 -20.51 -10.19
CA ASN A 128 -5.47 -19.19 -10.32
C ASN A 128 -4.40 -18.12 -10.45
N ILE A 129 -4.78 -17.03 -11.10
CA ILE A 129 -3.99 -15.81 -11.18
C ILE A 129 -4.91 -14.59 -11.15
N SER A 130 -4.54 -13.60 -10.34
CA SER A 130 -5.28 -12.35 -10.18
C SER A 130 -4.37 -11.17 -10.50
N PHE A 131 -4.84 -10.30 -11.39
CA PHE A 131 -4.23 -9.02 -11.72
C PHE A 131 -5.09 -7.91 -11.12
N VAL A 132 -4.51 -7.07 -10.28
CA VAL A 132 -5.22 -5.97 -9.62
C VAL A 132 -4.49 -4.67 -9.84
N LYS A 133 -5.21 -3.65 -10.30
CA LYS A 133 -4.72 -2.27 -10.40
C LYS A 133 -5.56 -1.38 -9.50
N ASN A 134 -4.88 -0.74 -8.58
CA ASN A 134 -5.43 0.29 -7.71
C ASN A 134 -4.92 1.65 -8.17
N LYS A 135 -5.76 2.67 -8.18
CA LYS A 135 -5.40 4.02 -8.59
C LYS A 135 -6.19 5.05 -7.80
N LEU A 136 -5.48 5.98 -7.18
CA LEU A 136 -6.07 7.17 -6.60
C LEU A 136 -6.43 8.15 -7.73
N LEU A 137 -7.70 8.52 -7.84
CA LEU A 137 -8.19 9.39 -8.91
C LEU A 137 -8.17 10.86 -8.51
N SER A 138 -8.48 11.15 -7.26
CA SER A 138 -8.45 12.50 -6.71
C SER A 138 -8.18 12.46 -5.22
N LEU A 139 -7.50 13.49 -4.75
CA LEU A 139 -7.25 13.80 -3.35
C LEU A 139 -8.03 15.06 -2.94
N ILE A 140 -7.51 15.72 -1.91
CA ILE A 140 -7.92 17.02 -1.44
C ILE A 140 -7.85 18.04 -2.58
N GLU A 141 -8.87 18.86 -2.74
CA GLU A 141 -8.91 19.93 -3.73
C GLU A 141 -7.64 20.79 -3.68
N GLY A 142 -7.00 20.96 -4.83
CA GLY A 142 -5.75 21.74 -4.96
C GLY A 142 -4.47 21.00 -4.57
N SER A 143 -4.53 19.68 -4.24
CA SER A 143 -3.34 18.89 -3.91
C SER A 143 -3.22 17.67 -4.80
N GLU A 144 -2.06 17.48 -5.43
CA GLU A 144 -1.77 16.28 -6.21
C GLU A 144 -1.12 15.17 -5.37
N MET A 145 -0.58 15.52 -4.21
CA MET A 145 0.11 14.60 -3.32
C MET A 145 -0.15 14.94 -1.84
N TYR A 146 -0.28 13.91 -1.03
CA TYR A 146 -0.32 14.00 0.42
C TYR A 146 0.62 12.98 1.05
N VAL A 147 1.64 13.45 1.75
CA VAL A 147 2.55 12.58 2.52
C VAL A 147 1.84 12.16 3.79
N VAL A 148 1.63 10.86 3.95
CA VAL A 148 0.92 10.30 5.11
C VAL A 148 1.83 10.40 6.35
N PRO A 149 1.44 11.17 7.39
CA PRO A 149 2.24 11.28 8.60
C PRO A 149 2.47 9.92 9.25
N SER A 150 3.69 9.64 9.66
CA SER A 150 3.99 8.46 10.45
C SER A 150 3.43 8.64 11.87
N SER A 151 2.52 7.78 12.28
CA SER A 151 1.94 7.78 13.63
C SER A 151 2.62 6.80 14.59
N GLY A 152 3.87 6.45 14.35
CA GLY A 152 4.60 5.47 15.14
C GLY A 152 6.00 5.93 15.52
N SER A 153 6.64 5.20 16.42
CA SER A 153 7.96 5.47 16.96
C SER A 153 8.94 5.96 15.87
N ASN A 154 9.73 6.96 16.21
CA ASN A 154 10.79 7.58 15.38
C ASN A 154 11.85 6.58 14.85
N LEU A 155 11.68 5.28 15.08
CA LEU A 155 12.57 4.20 14.66
C LEU A 155 12.76 4.13 13.12
N LEU A 156 11.83 4.68 12.34
CA LEU A 156 11.86 4.60 10.89
C LEU A 156 11.99 5.97 10.18
N GLY A 157 12.36 7.02 10.90
CA GLY A 157 12.79 8.28 10.30
C GLY A 157 11.72 9.08 9.55
N GLY A 158 10.43 8.93 9.88
CA GLY A 158 9.38 9.78 9.31
C GLY A 158 8.36 9.05 8.42
N SER A 159 7.66 9.81 7.60
CA SER A 159 6.62 9.31 6.69
C SER A 159 7.20 8.47 5.56
N MET A 160 6.60 7.31 5.28
CA MET A 160 7.08 6.37 4.28
C MET A 160 6.14 6.18 3.11
N HIS A 161 4.93 6.70 3.23
CA HIS A 161 3.89 6.57 2.23
C HIS A 161 3.41 7.94 1.80
N ALA A 162 3.05 8.04 0.53
CA ALA A 162 2.29 9.16 0.03
C ALA A 162 1.07 8.69 -0.75
N LEU A 163 0.02 9.47 -0.65
CA LEU A 163 -1.13 9.40 -1.54
C LEU A 163 -0.83 10.35 -2.70
N ILE A 164 -0.73 9.82 -3.91
CA ILE A 164 -0.37 10.57 -5.12
C ILE A 164 -1.45 10.34 -6.16
N ASN A 165 -1.99 11.40 -6.73
CA ASN A 165 -2.98 11.30 -7.81
C ASN A 165 -2.39 10.50 -8.97
N GLY A 166 -3.12 9.50 -9.42
CA GLY A 166 -2.67 8.62 -10.50
C GLY A 166 -1.92 7.37 -10.05
N GLU A 167 -1.46 7.30 -8.79
CA GLU A 167 -0.70 6.19 -8.22
C GLU A 167 -1.57 5.33 -7.27
N PRO A 168 -1.13 4.11 -6.93
CA PRO A 168 -1.78 3.28 -5.92
C PRO A 168 -1.73 3.92 -4.51
N ILE A 169 -2.76 3.66 -3.69
CA ILE A 169 -2.82 4.18 -2.31
C ILE A 169 -1.70 3.67 -1.39
N SER A 170 -1.03 2.59 -1.78
CA SER A 170 0.08 1.97 -1.03
C SER A 170 1.45 2.33 -1.60
N THR A 171 1.59 3.52 -2.16
CA THR A 171 2.85 3.99 -2.75
C THR A 171 3.85 4.33 -1.65
N PHE A 172 5.05 3.73 -1.73
CA PHE A 172 6.18 4.08 -0.89
C PHE A 172 6.84 5.34 -1.44
N TYR A 173 6.95 6.36 -0.58
CA TYR A 173 7.54 7.65 -0.91
C TYR A 173 8.70 7.94 0.03
N MET A 174 9.91 7.67 -0.43
CA MET A 174 11.11 7.63 0.41
C MET A 174 12.35 8.11 -0.36
N LEU A 175 13.43 8.34 0.37
CA LEU A 175 14.74 8.50 -0.23
C LEU A 175 15.14 7.20 -0.95
N LYS A 176 15.58 7.31 -2.19
CA LYS A 176 16.01 6.17 -3.00
C LYS A 176 17.51 5.98 -2.86
N MET A 177 17.91 4.83 -2.34
CA MET A 177 19.31 4.44 -2.30
C MET A 177 19.81 4.09 -3.72
N GLU A 178 21.00 4.57 -4.09
CA GLU A 178 21.69 4.25 -5.35
C GLU A 178 22.94 3.40 -5.15
N GLY A 179 23.44 3.32 -3.94
CA GLY A 179 24.64 2.57 -3.62
C GLY A 179 25.38 3.14 -2.41
N ILE A 180 26.68 2.99 -2.40
CA ILE A 180 27.59 3.45 -1.35
C ILE A 180 28.68 4.29 -2.02
N TYR A 181 29.08 5.40 -1.41
CA TYR A 181 30.23 6.17 -1.86
C TYR A 181 31.50 5.34 -1.74
N GLN A 182 32.21 5.15 -2.83
CA GLN A 182 33.44 4.36 -2.84
C GLN A 182 34.65 5.20 -2.41
N ARG A 183 34.59 6.50 -2.65
CA ARG A 183 35.70 7.44 -2.35
C ARG A 183 35.15 8.77 -1.85
N ASP A 184 35.94 9.47 -1.04
CA ASP A 184 35.53 10.77 -0.48
C ASP A 184 35.36 11.87 -1.55
N ASP A 185 36.06 11.76 -2.68
CA ASP A 185 35.95 12.71 -3.80
C ASP A 185 34.67 12.55 -4.62
N GLU A 186 33.92 11.47 -4.41
CA GLU A 186 32.59 11.25 -4.99
C GLU A 186 31.48 11.92 -4.16
N VAL A 187 31.78 12.28 -2.90
CA VAL A 187 30.77 12.86 -2.00
C VAL A 187 30.57 14.33 -2.34
N PRO A 188 29.30 14.78 -2.62
CA PRO A 188 28.99 16.20 -2.80
C PRO A 188 29.51 17.06 -1.64
N ALA A 189 30.02 18.26 -1.95
CA ALA A 189 30.69 19.11 -0.96
C ALA A 189 29.79 19.44 0.25
N LYS A 190 28.48 19.64 0.03
CA LYS A 190 27.53 19.88 1.12
C LYS A 190 27.39 18.67 2.06
N LEU A 191 27.30 17.46 1.50
CA LEU A 191 27.22 16.24 2.28
C LEU A 191 28.53 15.95 2.99
N TYR A 192 29.65 16.19 2.32
CA TYR A 192 30.98 16.03 2.93
C TYR A 192 31.15 16.96 4.15
N ALA A 193 30.65 18.21 4.06
CA ALA A 193 30.64 19.15 5.17
C ALA A 193 29.75 18.67 6.35
N LYS A 194 28.71 17.88 6.08
CA LYS A 194 27.84 17.26 7.09
C LYS A 194 28.41 15.97 7.69
N GLY A 195 29.57 15.53 7.23
CA GLY A 195 30.25 14.35 7.77
C GLY A 195 30.11 13.09 6.95
N VAL A 196 29.42 13.12 5.81
CA VAL A 196 29.31 11.96 4.89
C VAL A 196 30.67 11.63 4.28
N ARG A 197 31.02 10.36 4.20
CA ARG A 197 32.33 9.86 3.76
C ARG A 197 32.19 8.62 2.87
N ALA A 198 33.30 8.17 2.30
CA ALA A 198 33.39 6.86 1.67
C ALA A 198 32.90 5.76 2.63
N GLY A 199 32.07 4.86 2.14
CA GLY A 199 31.39 3.83 2.93
C GLY A 199 29.96 4.19 3.34
N ASP A 200 29.58 5.46 3.29
CA ASP A 200 28.22 5.90 3.57
C ASP A 200 27.28 5.67 2.41
N VAL A 201 25.99 5.59 2.70
CA VAL A 201 24.93 5.38 1.71
C VAL A 201 24.82 6.57 0.78
N ARG A 202 24.81 6.31 -0.53
CA ARG A 202 24.51 7.29 -1.56
C ARG A 202 23.01 7.24 -1.91
N TYR A 203 22.32 8.34 -1.67
CA TYR A 203 20.94 8.54 -2.05
C TYR A 203 20.82 9.33 -3.36
N PHE A 204 19.70 9.14 -4.04
CA PHE A 204 19.32 9.89 -5.23
C PHE A 204 18.95 11.33 -4.83
N ASP A 205 19.71 12.29 -5.35
CA ASP A 205 19.46 13.72 -5.22
C ASP A 205 18.48 14.12 -6.34
N TYR A 206 17.19 14.24 -5.98
CA TYR A 206 16.12 14.46 -6.96
C TYR A 206 16.14 15.89 -7.52
N ASN A 207 16.45 16.88 -6.68
CA ASN A 207 16.46 18.28 -7.06
C ASN A 207 17.85 18.79 -7.49
N GLU A 208 18.87 17.92 -7.44
CA GLU A 208 20.26 18.16 -7.84
C GLU A 208 20.91 19.35 -7.08
N ASP A 209 20.50 19.58 -5.83
CA ASP A 209 21.04 20.67 -5.02
C ASP A 209 22.32 20.32 -4.27
N GLY A 210 22.75 19.05 -4.33
CA GLY A 210 23.94 18.50 -3.69
C GLY A 210 23.77 18.26 -2.19
N ASP A 211 22.54 18.24 -1.71
CA ASP A 211 22.13 17.88 -0.36
C ASP A 211 21.11 16.74 -0.39
N ILE A 212 20.88 16.07 0.71
CA ILE A 212 19.83 15.04 0.83
C ILE A 212 18.87 15.42 1.93
N THR A 213 17.64 15.68 1.55
CA THR A 213 16.56 16.17 2.40
C THR A 213 15.24 15.43 2.10
N ASP A 214 14.16 15.80 2.80
CA ASP A 214 12.82 15.29 2.47
C ASP A 214 12.33 15.69 1.06
N ALA A 215 12.95 16.69 0.43
CA ALA A 215 12.66 17.11 -0.94
C ALA A 215 13.13 16.08 -1.99
N ASP A 216 14.07 15.20 -1.62
CA ASP A 216 14.63 14.16 -2.48
C ASP A 216 13.87 12.83 -2.39
N ARG A 217 12.77 12.80 -1.66
CA ARG A 217 11.91 11.64 -1.62
C ARG A 217 11.23 11.42 -2.97
N VAL A 218 11.17 10.18 -3.40
CA VAL A 218 10.55 9.77 -4.67
C VAL A 218 9.66 8.55 -4.48
N ASN A 219 8.81 8.29 -5.46
CA ASN A 219 8.06 7.04 -5.53
C ASN A 219 9.04 5.89 -5.79
N VAL A 220 9.25 5.04 -4.78
CA VAL A 220 10.14 3.88 -4.88
C VAL A 220 9.38 2.58 -5.13
N GLY A 221 8.07 2.66 -5.34
CA GLY A 221 7.20 1.54 -5.68
C GLY A 221 5.99 1.44 -4.77
N LYS A 222 5.28 0.33 -4.88
CA LYS A 222 3.99 0.09 -4.23
C LYS A 222 3.99 -1.23 -3.48
N ALA A 223 3.15 -1.36 -2.44
CA ALA A 223 2.97 -2.61 -1.71
C ALA A 223 2.05 -3.59 -2.45
N ILE A 224 1.08 -3.09 -3.23
CA ILE A 224 0.15 -3.92 -3.99
C ILE A 224 0.91 -4.63 -5.12
N PRO A 225 0.87 -5.96 -5.22
CA PRO A 225 1.50 -6.71 -6.30
C PRO A 225 0.83 -6.42 -7.65
N ASP A 226 1.56 -6.63 -8.74
CA ASP A 226 1.01 -6.55 -10.10
C ASP A 226 0.12 -7.75 -10.39
N PHE A 227 0.53 -8.92 -9.91
CA PHE A 227 -0.27 -10.13 -9.95
C PHE A 227 0.15 -11.11 -8.85
N TYR A 228 -0.79 -11.96 -8.46
CA TYR A 228 -0.56 -13.05 -7.51
C TYR A 228 -1.43 -14.25 -7.88
N GLY A 229 -1.08 -15.40 -7.36
CA GLY A 229 -1.83 -16.60 -7.66
C GLY A 229 -1.29 -17.84 -6.97
N GLY A 230 -1.87 -18.98 -7.33
CA GLY A 230 -1.46 -20.27 -6.80
C GLY A 230 -1.68 -21.39 -7.79
N ILE A 231 -0.96 -22.48 -7.59
CA ILE A 231 -1.08 -23.72 -8.34
C ILE A 231 -1.26 -24.83 -7.33
N THR A 232 -2.24 -25.70 -7.56
CA THR A 232 -2.51 -26.90 -6.75
C THR A 232 -2.45 -28.13 -7.65
N SER A 233 -1.71 -29.13 -7.25
CA SER A 233 -1.60 -30.42 -7.97
C SER A 233 -1.92 -31.55 -7.02
N ASN A 234 -2.98 -32.31 -7.31
CA ASN A 234 -3.45 -33.39 -6.48
C ASN A 234 -3.28 -34.74 -7.23
N PHE A 235 -2.65 -35.66 -6.58
CA PHE A 235 -2.42 -37.03 -7.08
C PHE A 235 -3.09 -38.02 -6.16
N SER A 236 -3.71 -39.06 -6.74
CA SER A 236 -4.32 -40.16 -5.99
C SER A 236 -4.04 -41.49 -6.66
N TYR A 237 -3.50 -42.45 -5.91
CA TYR A 237 -3.20 -43.78 -6.39
C TYR A 237 -3.29 -44.82 -5.28
N LYS A 238 -4.14 -45.85 -5.47
CA LYS A 238 -4.28 -47.01 -4.56
C LYS A 238 -4.41 -46.64 -3.08
N GLY A 239 -5.17 -45.63 -2.74
CA GLY A 239 -5.39 -45.16 -1.35
C GLY A 239 -4.32 -44.21 -0.81
N PHE A 240 -3.32 -43.86 -1.60
CA PHE A 240 -2.37 -42.77 -1.31
C PHE A 240 -2.80 -41.52 -2.02
N ASP A 241 -2.83 -40.39 -1.28
CA ASP A 241 -3.12 -39.05 -1.80
C ASP A 241 -1.95 -38.14 -1.51
N LEU A 242 -1.55 -37.33 -2.52
CA LEU A 242 -0.53 -36.31 -2.41
C LEU A 242 -1.10 -35.01 -2.96
N SER A 243 -1.08 -33.96 -2.15
CA SER A 243 -1.45 -32.62 -2.56
C SER A 243 -0.24 -31.70 -2.48
N LEU A 244 0.08 -31.02 -3.58
CA LEU A 244 1.13 -30.01 -3.66
C LEU A 244 0.47 -28.66 -3.95
N PHE A 245 0.88 -27.65 -3.17
CA PHE A 245 0.40 -26.29 -3.35
C PHE A 245 1.58 -25.33 -3.44
N GLY A 246 1.55 -24.46 -4.43
CA GLY A 246 2.49 -23.35 -4.59
C GLY A 246 1.74 -22.04 -4.74
N GLN A 247 2.24 -20.97 -4.12
CA GLN A 247 1.70 -19.62 -4.29
C GLN A 247 2.81 -18.67 -4.72
N PHE A 248 2.43 -17.63 -5.43
CA PHE A 248 3.34 -16.57 -5.88
C PHE A 248 2.68 -15.20 -5.81
N SER A 249 3.50 -14.17 -5.60
CA SER A 249 3.12 -12.76 -5.64
C SER A 249 4.26 -11.97 -6.26
N VAL A 250 3.98 -11.15 -7.26
CA VAL A 250 4.98 -10.45 -8.07
C VAL A 250 4.68 -8.97 -8.17
N GLY A 251 5.72 -8.12 -8.13
CA GLY A 251 5.63 -6.67 -8.33
C GLY A 251 5.33 -5.85 -7.07
N GLY A 252 4.88 -6.47 -5.97
CA GLY A 252 4.73 -5.80 -4.68
C GLY A 252 6.07 -5.62 -3.98
N LYS A 253 6.22 -4.49 -3.26
CA LYS A 253 7.37 -4.24 -2.38
C LYS A 253 6.97 -4.38 -0.93
N VAL A 254 7.88 -4.86 -0.11
CA VAL A 254 7.71 -4.98 1.35
C VAL A 254 8.83 -4.21 2.02
N MET A 255 8.45 -3.39 2.97
CA MET A 255 9.41 -2.67 3.78
C MET A 255 9.99 -3.57 4.86
N ALA A 256 11.30 -3.77 4.82
CA ALA A 256 12.04 -4.57 5.80
C ALA A 256 12.45 -3.70 7.02
N ALA A 257 11.48 -3.09 7.70
CA ALA A 257 11.71 -2.19 8.83
C ALA A 257 12.59 -2.80 9.94
N TRP A 258 12.48 -4.11 10.15
CA TRP A 258 13.26 -4.86 11.13
C TRP A 258 14.78 -4.86 10.85
N ARG A 259 15.19 -4.66 9.60
CA ARG A 259 16.61 -4.55 9.24
C ARG A 259 17.23 -3.23 9.74
N GLY A 260 16.46 -2.14 9.73
CA GLY A 260 16.91 -0.86 10.25
C GLY A 260 17.11 -0.86 11.77
N VAL A 261 16.32 -1.64 12.50
CA VAL A 261 16.40 -1.72 13.96
C VAL A 261 17.52 -2.62 14.44
N ASN A 262 17.79 -3.71 13.73
CA ASN A 262 18.76 -4.73 14.18
C ASN A 262 20.16 -4.61 13.51
N GLY A 263 20.26 -3.78 12.46
CA GLY A 263 21.50 -3.64 11.68
C GLY A 263 22.36 -2.44 12.05
N SER A 264 21.91 -1.58 12.96
CA SER A 264 22.66 -0.39 13.34
C SER A 264 23.37 -0.60 14.66
N GLU A 265 24.61 -1.00 14.62
CA GLU A 265 25.53 -0.67 15.71
C GLU A 265 25.71 0.86 15.72
N GLY A 266 24.76 1.55 16.39
CA GLY A 266 24.99 2.93 16.85
C GLY A 266 24.94 4.05 15.82
N THR A 267 24.30 3.87 14.66
CA THR A 267 24.13 4.97 13.71
C THR A 267 22.65 5.27 13.48
N ASP A 268 22.29 6.55 13.54
CA ASP A 268 20.96 7.09 13.28
C ASP A 268 20.48 6.92 11.83
N HIS A 269 21.19 6.17 11.03
CA HIS A 269 20.94 5.94 9.63
C HIS A 269 20.16 4.65 9.43
N LEU A 270 18.88 4.78 9.45
CA LEU A 270 17.94 3.76 9.01
C LEU A 270 18.16 3.43 7.54
N GLY A 271 18.92 2.38 7.32
CA GLY A 271 19.12 1.80 6.00
C GLY A 271 17.83 1.21 5.45
N LEU A 272 16.91 2.07 5.03
CA LEU A 272 15.59 1.71 4.49
C LEU A 272 15.64 1.04 3.10
N ALA A 273 16.82 0.81 2.57
CA ALA A 273 16.96 0.34 1.21
C ALA A 273 17.76 -0.96 1.06
N LEU A 274 18.01 -1.66 2.14
CA LEU A 274 18.96 -2.79 2.13
C LEU A 274 18.40 -4.12 1.63
N SER A 275 17.30 -4.16 0.91
CA SER A 275 16.79 -5.43 0.37
C SER A 275 17.70 -6.07 -0.69
N ASN A 276 18.66 -5.34 -1.25
CA ASN A 276 19.51 -5.81 -2.36
C ASN A 276 21.02 -5.62 -2.16
N VAL A 277 21.48 -5.26 -0.96
CA VAL A 277 22.93 -5.23 -0.70
C VAL A 277 23.42 -6.67 -0.57
N LYS A 278 24.14 -7.15 -1.56
CA LYS A 278 24.91 -8.39 -1.47
C LYS A 278 26.21 -8.10 -0.71
N VAL A 279 26.55 -8.97 0.23
CA VAL A 279 27.87 -8.93 0.87
C VAL A 279 28.91 -9.19 -0.23
N GLY A 280 29.72 -8.17 -0.55
CA GLY A 280 30.78 -8.28 -1.57
C GLY A 280 30.62 -7.35 -2.77
N ASP A 281 29.64 -6.46 -2.80
CA ASP A 281 29.53 -5.37 -3.76
C ASP A 281 30.10 -4.08 -3.19
#